data_166a70bcace5ed7eef9b1cef1b62d32d
#
_entry.id   166a70bcace5ed7eef9b1cef1b62d32d
#
_cell.length_a   1.000
_cell.length_b   1.000
_cell.length_c   1.000
_cell.angle_alpha   90.00
_cell.angle_beta   90.00
_cell.angle_gamma   90.00
#
_symmetry.space_group_name_H-M   'P 1'
#
loop_
_entity.id
_entity.type
_entity.pdbx_description
1 polymer ?
#
loop_
_entity_poly.entity_id
_entity_poly.type
_entity_poly.pdbx_seq_one_letter_code
_entity_poly.pdbx_strand_id
1 'polypeptide(L)'
;MGLSQEELKKINELKNTARFQHSWKAIRNILTWKERVQNYFVRNMFLLLFCFLGGSSLMLLTDEGILPRSEFIDALMMLLVRLGIFFLALHIFSVLLYNLIGPGWEAKQKAKLRKLYESDILAPILQALYPSSEIDMEHDIAPNQVKEVVPKSQYYIQSGILELNDERNLQTVDLYAYNVEKGNKGYYDVTHFLGQVYSIKNTFSLKGELRIVPTEHFLLFENQGYYPGTMQDGKKIDVEDIQHNEHYNIYCTNEQSTRKFLTPTVIEWFNSMTSRHKLSFYSNESRIYFADCNNQSFFAAPQHKKSLQAWRIEETAIQLKYAFYFANEVTEMLHKNEGFS
;
A
#
# COMPACT_ATOMS: atom_id res chain seq x y z
N MET A 1 -10.28 19.29 -5.49
CA MET A 1 -10.70 18.64 -6.75
C MET A 1 -11.87 17.72 -6.45
N GLY A 2 -12.94 17.69 -7.28
CA GLY A 2 -14.13 16.87 -7.03
C GLY A 2 -14.61 16.20 -8.33
N LEU A 3 -15.59 15.30 -8.22
CA LEU A 3 -16.26 14.68 -9.36
C LEU A 3 -17.28 15.68 -9.96
N SER A 4 -17.38 15.73 -11.28
CA SER A 4 -18.49 16.39 -11.96
C SER A 4 -19.79 15.61 -11.74
N GLN A 5 -20.93 16.23 -12.00
CA GLN A 5 -22.23 15.54 -11.88
C GLN A 5 -22.35 14.34 -12.83
N GLU A 6 -21.79 14.44 -14.04
CA GLU A 6 -21.77 13.34 -15.00
C GLU A 6 -20.91 12.17 -14.54
N GLU A 7 -19.69 12.45 -14.03
CA GLU A 7 -18.80 11.45 -13.45
C GLU A 7 -19.44 10.76 -12.24
N LEU A 8 -20.05 11.55 -11.35
CA LEU A 8 -20.76 11.01 -10.19
C LEU A 8 -21.91 10.08 -10.59
N LYS A 9 -22.64 10.43 -11.64
CA LYS A 9 -23.70 9.57 -12.18
C LYS A 9 -23.13 8.26 -12.70
N LYS A 10 -22.07 8.30 -13.52
CA LYS A 10 -21.40 7.08 -14.04
C LYS A 10 -20.90 6.19 -12.90
N ILE A 11 -20.27 6.77 -11.89
CA ILE A 11 -19.76 6.03 -10.71
C ILE A 11 -20.90 5.39 -9.92
N ASN A 12 -22.04 6.08 -9.74
CA ASN A 12 -23.20 5.52 -9.06
C ASN A 12 -23.89 4.40 -9.89
N GLU A 13 -23.89 4.49 -11.19
CA GLU A 13 -24.38 3.43 -12.07
C GLU A 13 -23.51 2.17 -11.95
N LEU A 14 -22.18 2.31 -11.92
CA LEU A 14 -21.25 1.21 -11.70
C LEU A 14 -21.49 0.47 -10.37
N LYS A 15 -21.73 1.20 -9.29
CA LYS A 15 -22.03 0.65 -7.97
C LYS A 15 -23.24 -0.29 -7.97
N ASN A 16 -24.21 -0.04 -8.86
CA ASN A 16 -25.44 -0.80 -8.99
C ASN A 16 -25.33 -1.98 -9.95
N THR A 17 -24.19 -2.17 -10.64
CA THR A 17 -24.02 -3.30 -11.54
C THR A 17 -23.92 -4.62 -10.77
N ALA A 18 -24.46 -5.70 -11.37
CA ALA A 18 -24.42 -7.03 -10.78
C ALA A 18 -22.97 -7.50 -10.55
N ARG A 19 -22.03 -7.18 -11.47
CA ARG A 19 -20.62 -7.51 -11.38
C ARG A 19 -19.98 -6.86 -10.16
N PHE A 20 -20.16 -5.56 -9.98
CA PHE A 20 -19.65 -4.80 -8.83
C PHE A 20 -20.15 -5.39 -7.52
N GLN A 21 -21.48 -5.60 -7.41
CA GLN A 21 -22.10 -6.12 -6.18
C GLN A 21 -21.62 -7.54 -5.86
N HIS A 22 -21.45 -8.40 -6.86
CA HIS A 22 -20.94 -9.75 -6.68
C HIS A 22 -19.49 -9.73 -6.15
N SER A 23 -18.63 -8.97 -6.79
CA SER A 23 -17.20 -8.88 -6.42
C SER A 23 -17.02 -8.19 -5.07
N TRP A 24 -17.82 -7.16 -4.78
CA TRP A 24 -17.83 -6.53 -3.46
C TRP A 24 -18.25 -7.48 -2.33
N LYS A 25 -19.24 -8.33 -2.59
CA LYS A 25 -19.65 -9.39 -1.66
C LYS A 25 -18.53 -10.43 -1.47
N ALA A 26 -17.84 -10.81 -2.54
CA ALA A 26 -16.72 -11.74 -2.47
C ALA A 26 -15.54 -11.17 -1.66
N ILE A 27 -15.18 -9.91 -1.89
CA ILE A 27 -14.16 -9.17 -1.10
C ILE A 27 -14.53 -9.15 0.37
N ARG A 28 -15.78 -8.81 0.70
CA ARG A 28 -16.29 -8.83 2.08
C ARG A 28 -16.14 -10.20 2.72
N ASN A 29 -16.47 -11.25 2.01
CA ASN A 29 -16.34 -12.62 2.50
C ASN A 29 -14.90 -13.01 2.77
N ILE A 30 -13.95 -12.60 1.90
CA ILE A 30 -12.51 -12.83 2.10
C ILE A 30 -12.03 -12.12 3.37
N LEU A 31 -12.37 -10.84 3.55
CA LEU A 31 -11.91 -10.04 4.69
C LEU A 31 -12.53 -10.50 6.03
N THR A 32 -13.80 -10.93 6.03
CA THR A 32 -14.47 -11.41 7.25
C THR A 32 -14.06 -12.82 7.63
N TRP A 33 -13.46 -13.61 6.73
CA TRP A 33 -13.00 -14.95 7.05
C TRP A 33 -11.94 -14.96 8.15
N LYS A 34 -10.95 -14.07 8.08
CA LYS A 34 -9.89 -13.95 9.10
C LYS A 34 -10.46 -13.70 10.49
N GLU A 35 -11.44 -12.80 10.59
CA GLU A 35 -12.16 -12.57 11.86
C GLU A 35 -12.91 -13.82 12.35
N ARG A 36 -13.53 -14.57 11.44
CA ARG A 36 -14.24 -15.81 11.82
C ARG A 36 -13.28 -16.84 12.40
N VAL A 37 -12.10 -17.01 11.79
CA VAL A 37 -11.07 -17.92 12.28
C VAL A 37 -10.56 -17.46 13.65
N GLN A 38 -10.23 -16.17 13.81
CA GLN A 38 -9.80 -15.63 15.10
C GLN A 38 -10.89 -15.84 16.18
N ASN A 39 -12.14 -15.53 15.88
CA ASN A 39 -13.26 -15.73 16.81
C ASN A 39 -13.44 -17.21 17.18
N TYR A 40 -13.20 -18.14 16.25
CA TYR A 40 -13.22 -19.57 16.53
C TYR A 40 -12.14 -19.96 17.54
N PHE A 41 -10.90 -19.50 17.37
CA PHE A 41 -9.81 -19.76 18.31
C PHE A 41 -10.09 -19.16 19.70
N VAL A 42 -10.53 -17.90 19.75
CA VAL A 42 -10.88 -17.21 20.99
C VAL A 42 -12.01 -17.96 21.72
N ARG A 43 -13.07 -18.35 21.01
CA ARG A 43 -14.19 -19.12 21.60
C ARG A 43 -13.73 -20.46 22.17
N ASN A 44 -12.90 -21.19 21.44
CA ASN A 44 -12.38 -22.46 21.92
C ASN A 44 -11.50 -22.29 23.17
N MET A 45 -10.69 -21.23 23.21
CA MET A 45 -9.87 -20.91 24.39
C MET A 45 -10.77 -20.56 25.62
N PHE A 46 -11.86 -19.82 25.43
CA PHE A 46 -12.80 -19.53 26.52
C PHE A 46 -13.50 -20.81 27.03
N LEU A 47 -13.92 -21.69 26.13
CA LEU A 47 -14.53 -22.97 26.52
C LEU A 47 -13.55 -23.84 27.32
N LEU A 48 -12.30 -23.91 26.89
CA LEU A 48 -11.22 -24.63 27.58
C LEU A 48 -11.00 -24.04 28.99
N LEU A 49 -10.88 -22.70 29.08
CA LEU A 49 -10.69 -22.02 30.37
C LEU A 49 -11.89 -22.26 31.32
N PHE A 50 -13.10 -22.19 30.77
CA PHE A 50 -14.33 -22.48 31.56
C PHE A 50 -14.34 -23.90 32.11
N CYS A 51 -13.97 -24.90 31.30
CA CYS A 51 -13.88 -26.29 31.74
C CYS A 51 -12.85 -26.48 32.87
N PHE A 52 -11.66 -25.87 32.72
CA PHE A 52 -10.60 -25.97 33.72
C PHE A 52 -10.93 -25.23 35.01
N LEU A 53 -11.41 -24.00 34.96
CA LEU A 53 -11.79 -23.21 36.14
C LEU A 53 -13.00 -23.80 36.83
N GLY A 54 -14.00 -24.25 36.08
CA GLY A 54 -15.17 -24.92 36.63
C GLY A 54 -14.81 -26.22 37.35
N GLY A 55 -13.97 -27.04 36.73
CA GLY A 55 -13.51 -28.29 37.34
C GLY A 55 -12.65 -28.08 38.59
N SER A 56 -11.70 -27.13 38.56
CA SER A 56 -10.85 -26.81 39.70
C SER A 56 -11.65 -26.16 40.85
N SER A 57 -12.59 -25.29 40.56
CA SER A 57 -13.47 -24.69 41.61
C SER A 57 -14.35 -25.73 42.29
N LEU A 58 -14.89 -26.67 41.52
CA LEU A 58 -15.70 -27.75 42.07
C LEU A 58 -14.87 -28.69 42.98
N MET A 59 -13.64 -28.98 42.57
CA MET A 59 -12.69 -29.78 43.36
C MET A 59 -12.33 -29.08 44.67
N LEU A 60 -11.99 -27.81 44.65
CA LEU A 60 -11.68 -27.03 45.86
C LEU A 60 -12.89 -26.97 46.84
N LEU A 61 -14.11 -26.74 46.34
CA LEU A 61 -15.31 -26.68 47.18
C LEU A 61 -15.64 -28.04 47.81
N THR A 62 -15.32 -29.15 47.19
CA THR A 62 -15.48 -30.48 47.75
C THR A 62 -14.38 -30.84 48.74
N ASP A 63 -13.12 -30.42 48.49
CA ASP A 63 -12.00 -30.67 49.39
C ASP A 63 -12.09 -29.85 50.66
N GLU A 64 -12.62 -28.61 50.62
CA GLU A 64 -12.87 -27.74 51.76
C GLU A 64 -14.17 -28.13 52.53
N GLY A 65 -14.88 -29.14 52.10
CA GLY A 65 -16.11 -29.62 52.78
C GLY A 65 -17.31 -28.69 52.62
N ILE A 66 -17.24 -27.67 51.74
CA ILE A 66 -18.35 -26.75 51.46
C ILE A 66 -19.45 -27.43 50.66
N LEU A 67 -19.05 -28.34 49.74
CA LEU A 67 -20.00 -29.16 48.97
C LEU A 67 -19.87 -30.64 49.41
N PRO A 68 -20.99 -31.33 49.71
CA PRO A 68 -20.96 -32.74 50.04
C PRO A 68 -20.51 -33.54 48.79
N ARG A 69 -19.53 -34.43 48.98
CA ARG A 69 -19.08 -35.32 47.91
C ARG A 69 -20.22 -36.29 47.58
N SER A 70 -20.69 -36.22 46.34
CA SER A 70 -21.74 -37.07 45.81
C SER A 70 -21.37 -37.64 44.48
N GLU A 71 -21.91 -38.80 44.08
CA GLU A 71 -21.69 -39.38 42.77
C GLU A 71 -21.97 -38.41 41.60
N PHE A 72 -22.95 -37.51 41.80
CA PHE A 72 -23.27 -36.50 40.82
C PHE A 72 -22.14 -35.47 40.65
N ILE A 73 -21.52 -35.01 41.75
CA ILE A 73 -20.43 -34.04 41.73
C ILE A 73 -19.18 -34.68 41.11
N ASP A 74 -18.86 -35.92 41.45
CA ASP A 74 -17.75 -36.67 40.88
C ASP A 74 -17.95 -36.90 39.36
N ALA A 75 -19.18 -37.24 38.95
CA ALA A 75 -19.53 -37.38 37.54
C ALA A 75 -19.40 -36.04 36.76
N LEU A 76 -19.83 -34.93 37.37
CA LEU A 76 -19.73 -33.59 36.79
C LEU A 76 -18.26 -33.13 36.63
N MET A 77 -17.42 -33.35 37.66
CA MET A 77 -15.99 -33.09 37.59
C MET A 77 -15.32 -33.88 36.46
N MET A 78 -15.61 -35.20 36.39
CA MET A 78 -15.09 -36.05 35.33
C MET A 78 -15.52 -35.58 33.93
N LEU A 79 -16.78 -35.13 33.80
CA LEU A 79 -17.27 -34.56 32.53
C LEU A 79 -16.52 -33.29 32.15
N LEU A 80 -16.32 -32.34 33.08
CA LEU A 80 -15.59 -31.10 32.85
C LEU A 80 -14.13 -31.35 32.44
N VAL A 81 -13.46 -32.29 33.11
CA VAL A 81 -12.07 -32.71 32.76
C VAL A 81 -12.02 -33.28 31.33
N ARG A 82 -12.95 -34.21 31.00
CA ARG A 82 -13.00 -34.81 29.65
C ARG A 82 -13.25 -33.75 28.56
N LEU A 83 -14.20 -32.83 28.82
CA LEU A 83 -14.48 -31.71 27.91
C LEU A 83 -13.24 -30.77 27.76
N GLY A 84 -12.55 -30.48 28.88
CA GLY A 84 -11.33 -29.71 28.88
C GLY A 84 -10.24 -30.34 28.02
N ILE A 85 -10.00 -31.66 28.18
CA ILE A 85 -9.02 -32.41 27.35
C ILE A 85 -9.44 -32.40 25.87
N PHE A 86 -10.73 -32.59 25.58
CA PHE A 86 -11.26 -32.54 24.22
C PHE A 86 -11.02 -31.16 23.56
N PHE A 87 -11.37 -30.07 24.24
CA PHE A 87 -11.17 -28.73 23.72
C PHE A 87 -9.68 -28.37 23.59
N LEU A 88 -8.83 -28.85 24.49
CA LEU A 88 -7.37 -28.70 24.38
C LEU A 88 -6.84 -29.41 23.15
N ALA A 89 -7.19 -30.65 22.91
CA ALA A 89 -6.80 -31.42 21.74
C ALA A 89 -7.27 -30.74 20.44
N LEU A 90 -8.53 -30.27 20.42
CA LEU A 90 -9.11 -29.54 19.29
C LEU A 90 -8.36 -28.23 19.03
N HIS A 91 -8.00 -27.50 20.10
CA HIS A 91 -7.24 -26.24 19.99
C HIS A 91 -5.84 -26.50 19.41
N ILE A 92 -5.10 -27.47 19.97
CA ILE A 92 -3.75 -27.86 19.48
C ILE A 92 -3.82 -28.28 18.00
N PHE A 93 -4.77 -29.16 17.66
CA PHE A 93 -4.96 -29.59 16.27
C PHE A 93 -5.26 -28.41 15.33
N SER A 94 -6.13 -27.49 15.74
CA SER A 94 -6.47 -26.31 14.94
C SER A 94 -5.28 -25.37 14.75
N VAL A 95 -4.45 -25.16 15.78
CA VAL A 95 -3.21 -24.35 15.68
C VAL A 95 -2.20 -25.01 14.74
N LEU A 96 -1.98 -26.34 14.86
CA LEU A 96 -1.09 -27.07 13.97
C LEU A 96 -1.56 -26.99 12.51
N LEU A 97 -2.84 -27.20 12.27
CA LEU A 97 -3.44 -27.12 10.93
C LEU A 97 -3.33 -25.70 10.35
N TYR A 98 -3.57 -24.67 11.16
CA TYR A 98 -3.42 -23.29 10.75
C TYR A 98 -1.97 -22.95 10.39
N ASN A 99 -0.99 -23.39 11.19
CA ASN A 99 0.42 -23.15 10.91
C ASN A 99 0.90 -23.87 9.64
N LEU A 100 0.31 -25.04 9.34
CA LEU A 100 0.67 -25.83 8.16
C LEU A 100 0.07 -25.27 6.86
N ILE A 101 -1.21 -24.87 6.88
CA ILE A 101 -1.97 -24.51 5.66
C ILE A 101 -2.25 -23.00 5.59
N GLY A 102 -2.38 -22.34 6.73
CA GLY A 102 -2.85 -20.97 6.86
C GLY A 102 -2.04 -19.95 6.04
N PRO A 103 -0.70 -19.92 6.13
CA PRO A 103 0.10 -18.91 5.40
C PRO A 103 -0.08 -18.99 3.88
N GLY A 104 -0.05 -20.21 3.31
CA GLY A 104 -0.27 -20.43 1.88
C GLY A 104 -1.70 -20.07 1.45
N TRP A 105 -2.66 -20.37 2.29
CA TRP A 105 -4.06 -20.00 2.04
C TRP A 105 -4.29 -18.48 2.15
N GLU A 106 -3.72 -17.81 3.17
CA GLU A 106 -3.80 -16.35 3.30
C GLU A 106 -3.20 -15.63 2.09
N ALA A 107 -2.03 -16.10 1.60
CA ALA A 107 -1.41 -15.54 0.41
C ALA A 107 -2.33 -15.67 -0.83
N LYS A 108 -2.95 -16.84 -1.03
CA LYS A 108 -3.92 -17.06 -2.11
C LYS A 108 -5.16 -16.14 -1.97
N GLN A 109 -5.66 -15.94 -0.75
CA GLN A 109 -6.80 -15.05 -0.53
C GLN A 109 -6.45 -13.58 -0.75
N LYS A 110 -5.26 -13.14 -0.37
CA LYS A 110 -4.75 -11.78 -0.66
C LYS A 110 -4.62 -11.56 -2.18
N ALA A 111 -4.03 -12.51 -2.90
CA ALA A 111 -3.92 -12.44 -4.36
C ALA A 111 -5.31 -12.39 -5.04
N LYS A 112 -6.25 -13.23 -4.58
CA LYS A 112 -7.63 -13.23 -5.07
C LYS A 112 -8.34 -11.92 -4.78
N LEU A 113 -8.16 -11.36 -3.57
CA LEU A 113 -8.73 -10.07 -3.17
C LEU A 113 -8.20 -8.95 -4.05
N ARG A 114 -6.87 -8.89 -4.25
CA ARG A 114 -6.22 -7.92 -5.13
C ARG A 114 -6.82 -8.02 -6.54
N LYS A 115 -6.82 -9.21 -7.13
CA LYS A 115 -7.35 -9.43 -8.48
C LYS A 115 -8.81 -9.00 -8.62
N LEU A 116 -9.69 -9.39 -7.69
CA LEU A 116 -11.11 -8.99 -7.72
C LEU A 116 -11.27 -7.47 -7.60
N TYR A 117 -10.48 -6.84 -6.72
CA TYR A 117 -10.56 -5.39 -6.53
C TYR A 117 -10.07 -4.64 -7.77
N GLU A 118 -8.90 -4.99 -8.29
CA GLU A 118 -8.31 -4.34 -9.45
C GLU A 118 -9.17 -4.54 -10.72
N SER A 119 -9.63 -5.79 -11.00
CA SER A 119 -10.38 -6.08 -12.25
C SER A 119 -11.85 -5.65 -12.21
N ASP A 120 -12.52 -5.76 -11.06
CA ASP A 120 -13.99 -5.63 -11.01
C ASP A 120 -14.47 -4.37 -10.28
N ILE A 121 -13.57 -3.69 -9.56
CA ILE A 121 -13.88 -2.47 -8.84
C ILE A 121 -13.08 -1.30 -9.43
N LEU A 122 -11.75 -1.38 -9.39
CA LEU A 122 -10.88 -0.26 -9.76
C LEU A 122 -10.88 0.00 -11.27
N ALA A 123 -10.75 -1.05 -12.12
CA ALA A 123 -10.73 -0.88 -13.57
C ALA A 123 -12.03 -0.26 -14.12
N PRO A 124 -13.25 -0.67 -13.72
CA PRO A 124 -14.46 0.01 -14.15
C PRO A 124 -14.55 1.48 -13.70
N ILE A 125 -14.09 1.82 -12.50
CA ILE A 125 -14.04 3.22 -12.02
C ILE A 125 -13.08 4.01 -12.90
N LEU A 126 -11.89 3.48 -13.14
CA LEU A 126 -10.87 4.10 -13.97
C LEU A 126 -11.40 4.36 -15.40
N GLN A 127 -12.02 3.34 -16.04
CA GLN A 127 -12.58 3.44 -17.38
C GLN A 127 -13.76 4.42 -17.46
N ALA A 128 -14.56 4.55 -16.39
CA ALA A 128 -15.64 5.53 -16.35
C ALA A 128 -15.13 6.98 -16.35
N LEU A 129 -13.95 7.20 -15.74
CA LEU A 129 -13.28 8.51 -15.68
C LEU A 129 -12.41 8.75 -16.92
N TYR A 130 -11.70 7.71 -17.36
CA TYR A 130 -10.73 7.74 -18.46
C TYR A 130 -10.93 6.54 -19.38
N PRO A 131 -11.76 6.66 -20.42
CA PRO A 131 -12.16 5.53 -21.30
C PRO A 131 -11.00 4.81 -22.00
N SER A 132 -9.87 5.50 -22.22
CA SER A 132 -8.66 4.95 -22.84
C SER A 132 -7.69 4.28 -21.85
N SER A 133 -8.12 4.10 -20.59
CA SER A 133 -7.28 3.56 -19.54
C SER A 133 -7.45 2.07 -19.33
N GLU A 134 -6.41 1.42 -18.84
CA GLU A 134 -6.41 0.01 -18.43
C GLU A 134 -5.59 -0.23 -17.16
N ILE A 135 -5.70 -1.43 -16.60
CA ILE A 135 -4.88 -1.87 -15.47
C ILE A 135 -4.10 -3.10 -15.91
N ASP A 136 -2.79 -2.98 -15.92
CA ASP A 136 -1.89 -4.11 -16.06
C ASP A 136 -1.60 -4.70 -14.66
N MET A 137 -2.05 -5.94 -14.45
CA MET A 137 -1.88 -6.68 -13.20
C MET A 137 -0.73 -7.68 -13.24
N GLU A 138 -0.10 -7.86 -14.40
CA GLU A 138 0.90 -8.89 -14.63
C GLU A 138 2.32 -8.34 -14.57
N HIS A 139 2.49 -7.06 -14.87
CA HIS A 139 3.79 -6.41 -14.85
C HIS A 139 3.91 -5.41 -13.69
N ASP A 140 5.13 -5.12 -13.34
CA ASP A 140 5.53 -4.08 -12.39
C ASP A 140 6.41 -3.05 -13.12
N ILE A 141 6.42 -1.80 -12.67
CA ILE A 141 7.47 -0.86 -13.11
C ILE A 141 8.81 -1.46 -12.71
N ALA A 142 9.77 -1.47 -13.63
CA ALA A 142 11.05 -2.15 -13.44
C ALA A 142 11.74 -1.71 -12.12
N PRO A 143 12.14 -2.66 -11.26
CA PRO A 143 12.66 -2.35 -9.92
C PRO A 143 13.87 -1.42 -9.92
N ASN A 144 14.73 -1.48 -10.93
CA ASN A 144 15.90 -0.58 -11.08
C ASN A 144 15.48 0.87 -11.30
N GLN A 145 14.37 1.11 -12.00
CA GLN A 145 13.84 2.45 -12.28
C GLN A 145 13.10 3.03 -11.08
N VAL A 146 12.34 2.18 -10.38
CA VAL A 146 11.69 2.57 -9.12
C VAL A 146 12.71 3.03 -8.08
N LYS A 147 13.85 2.33 -7.96
CA LYS A 147 14.94 2.66 -7.01
C LYS A 147 15.58 4.02 -7.25
N GLU A 148 15.45 4.58 -8.45
CA GLU A 148 15.98 5.93 -8.73
C GLU A 148 15.12 7.04 -8.11
N VAL A 149 13.82 6.80 -7.91
CA VAL A 149 12.86 7.78 -7.39
C VAL A 149 12.30 7.46 -6.00
N VAL A 150 12.71 6.35 -5.38
CA VAL A 150 12.27 6.00 -4.02
C VAL A 150 13.47 5.70 -3.11
N PRO A 151 13.32 5.85 -1.78
CA PRO A 151 14.36 5.50 -0.84
C PRO A 151 14.77 4.03 -0.94
N LYS A 152 16.06 3.75 -0.69
CA LYS A 152 16.58 2.38 -0.63
C LYS A 152 15.86 1.59 0.47
N SER A 153 15.28 0.46 0.09
CA SER A 153 14.53 -0.42 0.98
C SER A 153 14.83 -1.89 0.67
N GLN A 154 14.52 -2.77 1.63
CA GLN A 154 14.67 -4.22 1.44
C GLN A 154 13.54 -4.76 0.57
N TYR A 155 12.33 -4.22 0.75
CA TYR A 155 11.12 -4.69 0.09
C TYR A 155 10.39 -3.56 -0.62
N TYR A 156 9.88 -3.86 -1.82
CA TYR A 156 9.07 -2.98 -2.64
C TYR A 156 7.82 -3.74 -3.07
N ILE A 157 6.65 -3.22 -2.72
CA ILE A 157 5.34 -3.80 -3.09
C ILE A 157 4.62 -2.77 -3.96
N GLN A 158 4.29 -3.18 -5.19
CA GLN A 158 3.54 -2.36 -6.14
C GLN A 158 2.10 -2.83 -6.26
N SER A 159 1.17 -1.93 -6.56
CA SER A 159 -0.18 -2.26 -7.05
C SER A 159 -0.11 -2.69 -8.54
N GLY A 160 -1.25 -3.02 -9.15
CA GLY A 160 -1.32 -3.09 -10.61
C GLY A 160 -1.01 -1.72 -11.23
N ILE A 161 -0.38 -1.73 -12.41
CA ILE A 161 -0.07 -0.51 -13.15
C ILE A 161 -1.37 0.05 -13.73
N LEU A 162 -1.72 1.28 -13.39
CA LEU A 162 -2.76 2.02 -14.06
C LEU A 162 -2.15 2.71 -15.28
N GLU A 163 -2.63 2.37 -16.47
CA GLU A 163 -2.14 2.92 -17.72
C GLU A 163 -3.18 3.83 -18.36
N LEU A 164 -2.74 4.98 -18.82
CA LEU A 164 -3.51 5.87 -19.68
C LEU A 164 -2.89 5.85 -21.07
N ASN A 165 -3.60 5.25 -22.02
CA ASN A 165 -3.17 5.12 -23.42
C ASN A 165 -3.36 6.44 -24.16
N ASP A 166 -2.55 7.44 -23.77
CA ASP A 166 -2.45 8.75 -24.41
C ASP A 166 -1.03 8.95 -25.01
N GLU A 167 -0.77 10.10 -25.60
CA GLU A 167 0.53 10.42 -26.22
C GLU A 167 1.70 10.31 -25.25
N ARG A 168 1.45 10.49 -23.94
CA ARG A 168 2.45 10.42 -22.86
C ARG A 168 2.75 8.99 -22.43
N ASN A 169 1.88 8.05 -22.76
CA ASN A 169 1.95 6.69 -22.25
C ASN A 169 2.17 6.67 -20.74
N LEU A 170 1.24 7.36 -20.02
CA LEU A 170 1.29 7.52 -18.58
C LEU A 170 1.00 6.21 -17.87
N GLN A 171 1.89 5.83 -16.98
CA GLN A 171 1.74 4.71 -16.05
C GLN A 171 1.84 5.21 -14.62
N THR A 172 1.04 4.66 -13.71
CA THR A 172 1.13 4.95 -12.28
C THR A 172 0.83 3.74 -11.44
N VAL A 173 1.53 3.62 -10.31
CA VAL A 173 1.33 2.56 -9.31
C VAL A 173 1.34 3.14 -7.91
N ASP A 174 0.61 2.52 -6.97
CA ASP A 174 0.93 2.65 -5.56
C ASP A 174 2.17 1.85 -5.25
N LEU A 175 3.09 2.44 -4.50
CA LEU A 175 4.29 1.78 -4.02
C LEU A 175 4.39 1.88 -2.50
N TYR A 176 4.66 0.74 -1.88
CA TYR A 176 5.04 0.60 -0.48
C TYR A 176 6.45 0.04 -0.39
N ALA A 177 7.40 0.83 0.14
CA ALA A 177 8.77 0.41 0.35
C ALA A 177 9.12 0.43 1.84
N TYR A 178 9.71 -0.66 2.35
CA TYR A 178 9.97 -0.84 3.77
C TYR A 178 11.18 -1.73 4.05
N ASN A 179 11.70 -1.59 5.25
CA ASN A 179 12.64 -2.52 5.86
C ASN A 179 11.95 -3.32 6.96
N VAL A 180 12.48 -4.51 7.24
CA VAL A 180 12.06 -5.31 8.40
C VAL A 180 13.12 -5.16 9.47
N GLU A 181 12.74 -4.63 10.62
CA GLU A 181 13.61 -4.45 11.77
C GLU A 181 13.20 -5.35 12.93
N LYS A 182 14.19 -5.73 13.75
CA LYS A 182 13.96 -6.55 14.94
C LYS A 182 13.84 -5.64 16.17
N GLY A 183 12.67 -5.59 16.79
CA GLY A 183 12.43 -4.93 18.05
C GLY A 183 12.28 -5.90 19.23
N ASN A 184 12.03 -5.35 20.42
CA ASN A 184 11.86 -6.13 21.65
C ASN A 184 10.67 -7.09 21.62
N LYS A 185 9.66 -6.84 20.78
CA LYS A 185 8.41 -7.63 20.66
C LYS A 185 8.35 -8.48 19.38
N GLY A 186 9.44 -8.56 18.62
CA GLY A 186 9.48 -9.28 17.34
C GLY A 186 9.91 -8.39 16.18
N TYR A 187 9.63 -8.86 14.95
CA TYR A 187 9.91 -8.10 13.73
C TYR A 187 8.78 -7.14 13.42
N TYR A 188 9.13 -5.94 12.92
CA TYR A 188 8.17 -4.93 12.47
C TYR A 188 8.66 -4.23 11.20
N ASP A 189 7.72 -3.72 10.42
CA ASP A 189 8.01 -3.00 9.18
C ASP A 189 8.31 -1.54 9.49
N VAL A 190 9.44 -1.04 8.98
CA VAL A 190 9.80 0.38 8.98
C VAL A 190 9.54 0.92 7.58
N THR A 191 8.49 1.74 7.47
CA THR A 191 8.07 2.34 6.19
C THR A 191 9.05 3.43 5.78
N HIS A 192 9.64 3.29 4.60
CA HIS A 192 10.50 4.29 3.98
C HIS A 192 9.78 5.13 2.92
N PHE A 193 8.85 4.52 2.22
CA PHE A 193 8.04 5.19 1.20
C PHE A 193 6.63 4.59 1.17
N LEU A 194 5.64 5.44 1.12
CA LEU A 194 4.26 5.10 0.81
C LEU A 194 3.67 6.22 -0.03
N GLY A 195 3.32 5.91 -1.27
CA GLY A 195 2.82 6.92 -2.20
C GLY A 195 2.69 6.38 -3.61
N GLN A 196 2.67 7.27 -4.58
CA GLN A 196 2.52 6.92 -5.99
C GLN A 196 3.84 7.11 -6.75
N VAL A 197 4.12 6.18 -7.65
CA VAL A 197 5.18 6.31 -8.65
C VAL A 197 4.53 6.43 -10.02
N TYR A 198 5.01 7.39 -10.78
CA TYR A 198 4.54 7.71 -12.13
C TYR A 198 5.65 7.50 -13.13
N SER A 199 5.28 7.11 -14.33
CA SER A 199 6.18 6.97 -15.46
C SER A 199 5.52 7.52 -16.71
N ILE A 200 6.19 8.42 -17.42
CA ILE A 200 5.74 8.96 -18.72
C ILE A 200 6.84 8.78 -19.77
N LYS A 201 6.43 8.71 -21.02
CA LYS A 201 7.38 8.69 -22.13
C LYS A 201 8.18 10.00 -22.13
N ASN A 202 9.51 9.90 -22.27
CA ASN A 202 10.33 11.10 -22.40
C ASN A 202 10.22 11.61 -23.86
N THR A 203 9.54 12.72 -24.03
CA THR A 203 9.41 13.45 -25.29
C THR A 203 10.26 14.72 -25.30
N PHE A 204 11.02 14.96 -24.24
CA PHE A 204 11.79 16.19 -24.00
C PHE A 204 13.23 16.05 -24.51
N SER A 205 13.84 17.18 -24.79
CA SER A 205 15.22 17.25 -25.33
C SER A 205 16.33 17.01 -24.28
N LEU A 206 15.98 16.51 -23.09
CA LEU A 206 16.94 16.21 -22.04
C LEU A 206 17.84 15.04 -22.47
N LYS A 207 19.13 15.29 -22.62
CA LYS A 207 20.15 14.28 -22.96
C LYS A 207 20.85 13.76 -21.72
N GLY A 208 21.04 12.46 -21.68
CA GLY A 208 21.62 11.76 -20.54
C GLY A 208 20.58 11.54 -19.43
N GLU A 209 21.07 11.24 -18.24
CA GLU A 209 20.23 10.97 -17.06
C GLU A 209 20.25 12.16 -16.11
N LEU A 210 19.09 12.45 -15.53
CA LEU A 210 18.90 13.45 -14.49
C LEU A 210 18.13 12.82 -13.34
N ARG A 211 18.63 13.03 -12.11
CA ARG A 211 17.98 12.59 -10.89
C ARG A 211 17.92 13.73 -9.87
N ILE A 212 16.71 14.00 -9.38
CA ILE A 212 16.44 15.00 -8.35
C ILE A 212 15.75 14.28 -7.19
N VAL A 213 16.35 14.27 -6.01
CA VAL A 213 15.83 13.56 -4.84
C VAL A 213 15.91 14.43 -3.60
N PRO A 214 14.97 14.29 -2.65
CA PRO A 214 15.00 15.05 -1.40
C PRO A 214 16.31 14.85 -0.63
N THR A 215 16.80 15.91 0.02
CA THR A 215 17.93 15.84 0.96
C THR A 215 17.50 15.20 2.29
N GLU A 216 18.47 14.72 3.07
CA GLU A 216 18.20 14.17 4.41
C GLU A 216 17.58 15.21 5.36
N HIS A 217 17.96 16.48 5.22
CA HIS A 217 17.39 17.57 6.04
C HIS A 217 15.92 17.85 5.75
N PHE A 218 15.43 17.49 4.56
CA PHE A 218 14.04 17.60 4.20
C PHE A 218 13.17 16.45 4.75
N LEU A 219 13.82 15.34 5.11
CA LEU A 219 13.18 14.17 5.69
C LEU A 219 13.00 14.38 7.21
N LEU A 220 12.01 15.15 7.63
CA LEU A 220 11.73 15.54 9.02
C LEU A 220 11.37 14.39 9.97
N PHE A 221 11.39 13.14 9.54
CA PHE A 221 11.03 11.98 10.36
C PHE A 221 12.18 10.98 10.42
N GLU A 222 12.62 10.65 11.62
CA GLU A 222 13.74 9.74 11.93
C GLU A 222 13.70 8.36 11.24
N ASN A 223 12.57 7.96 10.65
CA ASN A 223 12.36 6.65 10.03
C ASN A 223 12.15 6.70 8.51
N GLN A 224 12.41 7.83 7.85
CA GLN A 224 12.27 7.88 6.39
C GLN A 224 13.52 7.34 5.72
N GLY A 225 13.31 6.47 4.73
CA GLY A 225 14.38 5.79 4.03
C GLY A 225 15.32 6.75 3.31
N TYR A 226 16.55 6.33 3.22
CA TYR A 226 17.65 7.06 2.63
C TYR A 226 17.66 6.91 1.10
N TYR A 227 17.70 8.02 0.38
CA TYR A 227 17.94 8.01 -1.06
C TYR A 227 19.42 7.75 -1.34
N PRO A 228 19.77 6.82 -2.28
CA PRO A 228 21.17 6.62 -2.61
C PRO A 228 21.85 7.94 -2.98
N GLY A 229 22.95 8.26 -2.32
CA GLY A 229 23.71 9.52 -2.50
C GLY A 229 24.52 9.59 -3.80
N THR A 230 24.44 8.55 -4.64
CA THR A 230 25.19 8.43 -5.90
C THR A 230 24.29 7.91 -7.00
N MET A 231 24.50 8.38 -8.20
CA MET A 231 23.94 7.85 -9.44
C MET A 231 25.09 7.21 -10.22
N GLN A 232 24.84 6.06 -10.86
CA GLN A 232 25.87 5.40 -11.67
C GLN A 232 26.31 6.36 -12.79
N ASP A 233 27.63 6.58 -12.91
CA ASP A 233 28.25 7.50 -13.87
C ASP A 233 27.79 8.96 -13.80
N GLY A 234 26.99 9.31 -12.77
CA GLY A 234 26.49 10.66 -12.56
C GLY A 234 27.31 11.45 -11.54
N LYS A 235 27.36 12.76 -11.72
CA LYS A 235 27.92 13.68 -10.74
C LYS A 235 26.84 14.51 -10.07
N LYS A 236 27.05 14.84 -8.80
CA LYS A 236 26.24 15.82 -8.10
C LYS A 236 26.54 17.21 -8.66
N ILE A 237 25.51 17.98 -8.91
CA ILE A 237 25.62 19.39 -9.32
C ILE A 237 24.86 20.27 -8.33
N ASP A 238 25.37 21.50 -8.20
CA ASP A 238 24.69 22.55 -7.45
C ASP A 238 24.05 23.55 -8.43
N VAL A 239 22.88 24.02 -8.13
CA VAL A 239 22.22 25.13 -8.83
C VAL A 239 22.43 26.42 -8.06
N GLU A 240 22.29 27.55 -8.72
CA GLU A 240 22.58 28.88 -8.12
C GLU A 240 21.59 29.27 -7.02
N ASP A 241 20.40 28.62 -6.98
CA ASP A 241 19.42 28.85 -5.91
C ASP A 241 19.73 27.98 -4.70
N ILE A 242 20.22 28.64 -3.63
CA ILE A 242 20.59 28.01 -2.35
C ILE A 242 19.43 27.24 -1.71
N GLN A 243 18.20 27.76 -1.77
CA GLN A 243 17.03 27.11 -1.18
C GLN A 243 16.74 25.77 -1.85
N HIS A 244 16.99 25.68 -3.15
CA HIS A 244 16.80 24.44 -3.89
C HIS A 244 17.79 23.36 -3.44
N ASN A 245 19.06 23.69 -3.24
CA ASN A 245 20.09 22.76 -2.80
C ASN A 245 19.90 22.30 -1.33
N GLU A 246 19.15 23.06 -0.50
CA GLU A 246 18.81 22.63 0.85
C GLU A 246 17.76 21.51 0.84
N HIS A 247 16.87 21.49 -0.13
CA HIS A 247 15.76 20.54 -0.19
C HIS A 247 16.00 19.35 -1.11
N TYR A 248 16.83 19.53 -2.14
CA TYR A 248 17.09 18.51 -3.16
C TYR A 248 18.56 18.30 -3.47
N ASN A 249 18.93 17.05 -3.65
CA ASN A 249 20.18 16.66 -4.29
C ASN A 249 19.92 16.42 -5.79
N ILE A 250 20.78 16.96 -6.64
CA ILE A 250 20.68 16.86 -8.10
C ILE A 250 21.89 16.13 -8.62
N TYR A 251 21.65 15.06 -9.38
CA TYR A 251 22.68 14.23 -10.01
C TYR A 251 22.42 14.16 -11.51
N CYS A 252 23.45 14.19 -12.32
CA CYS A 252 23.32 14.07 -13.77
C CYS A 252 24.54 13.44 -14.44
N THR A 253 24.32 12.81 -15.60
CA THR A 253 25.38 12.33 -16.48
C THR A 253 25.80 13.39 -17.53
N ASN A 254 24.90 14.33 -17.85
CA ASN A 254 25.15 15.43 -18.80
C ASN A 254 24.78 16.78 -18.17
N GLU A 255 25.78 17.45 -17.60
CA GLU A 255 25.59 18.72 -16.90
C GLU A 255 25.04 19.83 -17.80
N GLN A 256 25.54 19.93 -19.04
CA GLN A 256 25.10 20.99 -19.94
C GLN A 256 23.60 20.85 -20.29
N SER A 257 23.15 19.65 -20.58
CA SER A 257 21.73 19.38 -20.85
C SER A 257 20.88 19.63 -19.58
N THR A 258 21.37 19.18 -18.42
CA THR A 258 20.69 19.37 -17.15
C THR A 258 20.54 20.84 -16.76
N ARG A 259 21.60 21.66 -16.92
CA ARG A 259 21.50 23.10 -16.62
C ARG A 259 20.54 23.84 -17.55
N LYS A 260 20.42 23.41 -18.82
CA LYS A 260 19.39 23.92 -19.72
C LYS A 260 17.98 23.54 -19.29
N PHE A 261 17.81 22.35 -18.76
CA PHE A 261 16.51 21.85 -18.26
C PHE A 261 16.12 22.55 -16.94
N LEU A 262 17.07 22.75 -16.01
CA LEU A 262 16.84 23.41 -14.74
C LEU A 262 16.74 24.95 -14.88
N THR A 263 15.76 25.40 -15.63
CA THR A 263 15.45 26.82 -15.74
C THR A 263 14.89 27.35 -14.41
N PRO A 264 14.89 28.67 -14.15
CA PRO A 264 14.26 29.25 -12.96
C PRO A 264 12.82 28.78 -12.76
N THR A 265 12.04 28.65 -13.82
CA THR A 265 10.65 28.15 -13.76
C THR A 265 10.56 26.73 -13.22
N VAL A 266 11.44 25.82 -13.65
CA VAL A 266 11.51 24.42 -13.16
C VAL A 266 11.92 24.40 -11.69
N ILE A 267 12.92 25.20 -11.31
CA ILE A 267 13.40 25.30 -9.93
C ILE A 267 12.31 25.83 -9.02
N GLU A 268 11.62 26.92 -9.40
CA GLU A 268 10.50 27.48 -8.66
C GLU A 268 9.35 26.46 -8.51
N TRP A 269 9.07 25.67 -9.55
CA TRP A 269 8.06 24.64 -9.48
C TRP A 269 8.44 23.56 -8.44
N PHE A 270 9.66 23.03 -8.48
CA PHE A 270 10.13 22.08 -7.47
C PHE A 270 10.06 22.68 -6.07
N ASN A 271 10.50 23.92 -5.87
CA ASN A 271 10.43 24.61 -4.58
C ASN A 271 8.97 24.77 -4.10
N SER A 272 8.03 25.07 -5.00
CA SER A 272 6.61 25.20 -4.66
C SER A 272 5.99 23.86 -4.24
N MET A 273 6.49 22.74 -4.75
CA MET A 273 6.03 21.40 -4.41
C MET A 273 6.52 20.93 -3.04
N THR A 274 7.66 21.44 -2.53
CA THR A 274 8.23 21.00 -1.24
C THR A 274 7.27 21.14 -0.06
N SER A 275 6.38 22.13 -0.08
CA SER A 275 5.39 22.36 0.98
C SER A 275 4.19 21.40 0.93
N ARG A 276 3.98 20.73 -0.20
CA ARG A 276 2.81 19.87 -0.46
C ARG A 276 3.17 18.42 -0.70
N HIS A 277 4.31 18.17 -1.33
CA HIS A 277 4.73 16.88 -1.85
C HIS A 277 6.20 16.62 -1.54
N LYS A 278 6.54 15.38 -1.18
CA LYS A 278 7.90 14.90 -1.16
C LYS A 278 8.20 14.25 -2.50
N LEU A 279 8.50 15.10 -3.47
CA LEU A 279 8.68 14.71 -4.86
C LEU A 279 10.12 14.27 -5.11
N SER A 280 10.29 13.17 -5.80
CA SER A 280 11.54 12.75 -6.43
C SER A 280 11.33 12.58 -7.94
N PHE A 281 12.39 12.78 -8.69
CA PHE A 281 12.36 12.79 -10.16
C PHE A 281 13.58 12.07 -10.71
N TYR A 282 13.38 11.27 -11.76
CA TYR A 282 14.44 10.66 -12.55
C TYR A 282 14.03 10.64 -14.01
N SER A 283 14.95 11.03 -14.88
CA SER A 283 14.76 11.00 -16.33
C SER A 283 15.93 10.28 -16.99
N ASN A 284 15.62 9.42 -17.93
CA ASN A 284 16.56 8.88 -18.90
C ASN A 284 16.07 9.18 -20.33
N GLU A 285 16.78 8.72 -21.35
CA GLU A 285 16.45 9.01 -22.75
C GLU A 285 15.07 8.50 -23.19
N SER A 286 14.51 7.49 -22.53
CA SER A 286 13.25 6.85 -22.93
C SER A 286 12.04 7.28 -22.08
N ARG A 287 12.23 7.45 -20.78
CA ARG A 287 11.14 7.70 -19.85
C ARG A 287 11.54 8.67 -18.73
N ILE A 288 10.52 9.31 -18.18
CA ILE A 288 10.60 10.14 -16.98
C ILE A 288 9.84 9.44 -15.90
N TYR A 289 10.44 9.31 -14.72
CA TYR A 289 9.85 8.77 -13.51
C TYR A 289 9.77 9.86 -12.47
N PHE A 290 8.67 9.92 -11.75
CA PHE A 290 8.55 10.77 -10.57
C PHE A 290 7.73 10.07 -9.51
N ALA A 291 8.03 10.35 -8.25
CA ALA A 291 7.36 9.72 -7.13
C ALA A 291 6.92 10.77 -6.12
N ASP A 292 5.68 10.62 -5.63
CA ASP A 292 5.08 11.44 -4.59
C ASP A 292 4.90 10.61 -3.31
N CYS A 293 5.71 10.92 -2.29
CA CYS A 293 5.61 10.30 -0.97
C CYS A 293 4.60 11.05 -0.12
N ASN A 294 3.33 10.72 -0.24
CA ASN A 294 2.21 11.38 0.44
C ASN A 294 1.60 10.58 1.60
N ASN A 295 2.21 9.43 1.95
CA ASN A 295 1.75 8.48 2.96
C ASN A 295 0.33 7.93 2.70
N GLN A 296 -0.07 7.84 1.44
CA GLN A 296 -1.38 7.33 1.03
C GLN A 296 -1.23 6.27 -0.07
N SER A 297 -2.15 5.33 -0.05
CA SER A 297 -2.32 4.35 -1.12
C SER A 297 -3.69 4.60 -1.76
N PHE A 298 -3.70 4.94 -3.06
CA PHE A 298 -4.91 5.32 -3.78
C PHE A 298 -5.59 4.13 -4.47
N PHE A 299 -4.79 3.13 -4.84
CA PHE A 299 -5.22 2.02 -5.69
C PHE A 299 -5.30 0.69 -4.94
N ALA A 300 -4.85 0.65 -3.67
CA ALA A 300 -4.83 -0.59 -2.91
C ALA A 300 -6.22 -1.05 -2.48
N ALA A 301 -6.44 -2.37 -2.58
CA ALA A 301 -7.63 -2.99 -2.06
C ALA A 301 -7.73 -2.82 -0.52
N PRO A 302 -8.95 -2.69 0.04
CA PRO A 302 -9.14 -2.74 1.48
C PRO A 302 -8.54 -4.02 2.07
N GLN A 303 -7.70 -3.89 3.13
CA GLN A 303 -6.97 -5.02 3.71
C GLN A 303 -7.69 -5.68 4.90
N HIS A 304 -8.67 -4.99 5.49
CA HIS A 304 -9.41 -5.45 6.66
C HIS A 304 -10.82 -4.86 6.69
N LYS A 305 -11.68 -5.43 7.53
CA LYS A 305 -13.10 -5.06 7.61
C LYS A 305 -13.35 -3.58 7.91
N LYS A 306 -12.53 -2.95 8.77
CA LYS A 306 -12.64 -1.52 9.06
C LYS A 306 -12.40 -0.66 7.81
N SER A 307 -11.33 -0.97 7.04
CA SER A 307 -11.05 -0.27 5.79
C SER A 307 -12.14 -0.51 4.74
N LEU A 308 -12.71 -1.73 4.69
CA LEU A 308 -13.85 -2.01 3.81
C LEU A 308 -15.11 -1.23 4.19
N GLN A 309 -15.39 -1.05 5.49
CA GLN A 309 -16.54 -0.28 5.96
C GLN A 309 -16.37 1.23 5.71
N ALA A 310 -15.14 1.72 5.80
CA ALA A 310 -14.80 3.12 5.52
C ALA A 310 -14.73 3.41 4.02
N TRP A 311 -14.47 2.40 3.18
CA TRP A 311 -14.28 2.59 1.74
C TRP A 311 -15.52 3.17 1.03
N ARG A 312 -15.29 4.13 0.16
CA ARG A 312 -16.30 4.79 -0.68
C ARG A 312 -15.82 4.82 -2.12
N ILE A 313 -16.70 4.45 -3.04
CA ILE A 313 -16.39 4.45 -4.47
C ILE A 313 -16.07 5.87 -4.97
N GLU A 314 -16.76 6.86 -4.44
CA GLU A 314 -16.58 8.27 -4.78
C GLU A 314 -15.18 8.78 -4.36
N GLU A 315 -14.70 8.36 -3.19
CA GLU A 315 -13.36 8.71 -2.69
C GLU A 315 -12.28 8.07 -3.57
N THR A 316 -12.43 6.79 -3.94
CA THR A 316 -11.51 6.13 -4.86
C THR A 316 -11.48 6.82 -6.21
N ALA A 317 -12.63 7.23 -6.76
CA ALA A 317 -12.70 7.99 -7.99
C ALA A 317 -12.01 9.36 -7.90
N ILE A 318 -12.14 10.06 -6.76
CA ILE A 318 -11.44 11.33 -6.50
C ILE A 318 -9.94 11.11 -6.41
N GLN A 319 -9.48 10.05 -5.75
CA GLN A 319 -8.06 9.70 -5.64
C GLN A 319 -7.45 9.38 -7.00
N LEU A 320 -8.16 8.63 -7.86
CA LEU A 320 -7.75 8.38 -9.25
C LEU A 320 -7.61 9.70 -10.03
N LYS A 321 -8.62 10.58 -9.95
CA LYS A 321 -8.54 11.90 -10.59
C LYS A 321 -7.36 12.72 -10.10
N TYR A 322 -7.11 12.70 -8.79
CA TYR A 322 -6.00 13.41 -8.19
C TYR A 322 -4.65 12.90 -8.74
N ALA A 323 -4.46 11.58 -8.82
CA ALA A 323 -3.23 10.99 -9.35
C ALA A 323 -2.97 11.41 -10.81
N PHE A 324 -3.99 11.36 -11.66
CA PHE A 324 -3.85 11.78 -13.06
C PHE A 324 -3.71 13.30 -13.22
N TYR A 325 -4.38 14.07 -12.36
CA TYR A 325 -4.20 15.54 -12.33
C TYR A 325 -2.77 15.90 -11.96
N PHE A 326 -2.20 15.27 -10.94
CA PHE A 326 -0.83 15.50 -10.53
C PHE A 326 0.17 15.16 -11.66
N ALA A 327 -0.04 14.03 -12.34
CA ALA A 327 0.76 13.67 -13.51
C ALA A 327 0.65 14.71 -14.65
N ASN A 328 -0.54 15.29 -14.87
CA ASN A 328 -0.74 16.35 -15.84
C ASN A 328 0.02 17.62 -15.42
N GLU A 329 -0.02 18.02 -14.17
CA GLU A 329 0.69 19.18 -13.64
C GLU A 329 2.20 19.10 -13.87
N VAL A 330 2.78 17.90 -13.59
CA VAL A 330 4.19 17.63 -13.90
C VAL A 330 4.48 17.73 -15.41
N THR A 331 3.64 17.13 -16.24
CA THR A 331 3.79 17.14 -17.70
C THR A 331 3.70 18.55 -18.26
N GLU A 332 2.74 19.35 -17.79
CA GLU A 332 2.59 20.76 -18.22
C GLU A 332 3.81 21.63 -17.85
N MET A 333 4.36 21.41 -16.65
CA MET A 333 5.61 22.07 -16.23
C MET A 333 6.74 21.74 -17.19
N LEU A 334 6.89 20.46 -17.55
CA LEU A 334 7.91 20.01 -18.47
C LEU A 334 7.74 20.65 -19.88
N HIS A 335 6.54 20.68 -20.42
CA HIS A 335 6.26 21.31 -21.73
C HIS A 335 6.46 22.83 -21.75
N LYS A 336 6.09 23.54 -20.69
CA LYS A 336 6.35 24.99 -20.59
C LYS A 336 7.83 25.30 -20.67
N ASN A 337 8.67 24.40 -20.18
CA ASN A 337 10.12 24.55 -20.22
C ASN A 337 10.72 24.38 -21.64
N GLU A 338 10.08 23.58 -22.51
CA GLU A 338 10.55 23.42 -23.92
C GLU A 338 10.26 24.64 -24.79
N GLY A 339 9.20 25.39 -24.49
CA GLY A 339 8.85 26.62 -25.25
C GLY A 339 9.83 27.77 -25.06
N PHE A 340 10.81 27.68 -24.17
CA PHE A 340 11.84 28.66 -23.90
C PHE A 340 13.26 28.21 -24.33
N SER A 341 13.40 27.02 -24.92
CA SER A 341 14.65 26.49 -25.48
C SER A 341 14.64 26.58 -26.98
#